data_8fe12d2c20cdbab8ef9ff91d99f1755d
#
_entry.id   8fe12d2c20cdbab8ef9ff91d99f1755d
#
_cell.length_a   1.000
_cell.length_b   1.000
_cell.length_c   1.000
_cell.angle_alpha   90.00
_cell.angle_beta   90.00
_cell.angle_gamma   90.00
#
_symmetry.space_group_name_H-M   'P 1'
#
loop_
_entity.id
_entity.type
_entity.pdbx_description
1 polymer ?
#
loop_
_entity_poly.entity_id
_entity_poly.type
_entity_poly.pdbx_seq_one_letter_code
_entity_poly.pdbx_strand_id
1 'polypeptide(L)'
;MYVVLFDIDGTLVKTGGAGQTAFLDTFREDLGVTEMPGDISFAGRSDRAIAEEIMCASGLESSEELWQRFYAGYTGRIEKALSTCQGEILPGILPLLDALKQLDHVLVGLLTGNVERGAQAKLAN
;
A
#
# COMPACT_ATOMS: atom_id res chain seq x y z
N MET A 1 25.54 8.46 -13.16
CA MET A 1 24.57 8.32 -12.05
C MET A 1 23.36 7.52 -12.54
N TYR A 2 23.04 6.45 -11.85
CA TYR A 2 21.86 5.64 -12.11
C TYR A 2 20.90 5.74 -10.93
N VAL A 3 19.60 5.71 -11.20
CA VAL A 3 18.55 5.64 -10.16
C VAL A 3 17.81 4.33 -10.32
N VAL A 4 17.76 3.54 -9.25
CA VAL A 4 17.01 2.29 -9.21
C VAL A 4 15.82 2.49 -8.27
N LEU A 5 14.61 2.38 -8.81
CA LEU A 5 13.37 2.55 -8.07
C LEU A 5 12.67 1.20 -7.89
N PHE A 6 12.31 0.89 -6.66
CA PHE A 6 11.61 -0.35 -6.32
C PHE A 6 10.16 -0.06 -5.95
N ASP A 7 9.24 -0.87 -6.45
CA ASP A 7 7.91 -1.00 -5.86
C ASP A 7 8.00 -1.82 -4.56
N ILE A 8 6.96 -1.81 -3.75
CA ILE A 8 6.94 -2.48 -2.45
C ILE A 8 6.23 -3.83 -2.54
N ASP A 9 4.92 -3.82 -2.77
CA ASP A 9 4.10 -5.02 -2.72
C ASP A 9 4.41 -5.97 -3.89
N GLY A 10 4.82 -7.19 -3.57
CA GLY A 10 5.17 -8.18 -4.57
C GLY A 10 6.52 -7.95 -5.27
N THR A 11 7.26 -6.91 -4.87
CA THR A 11 8.62 -6.62 -5.36
C THR A 11 9.63 -6.75 -4.23
N LEU A 12 9.51 -5.97 -3.17
CA LEU A 12 10.39 -6.06 -2.01
C LEU A 12 9.85 -7.03 -0.95
N VAL A 13 8.55 -6.95 -0.67
CA VAL A 13 7.90 -7.68 0.41
C VAL A 13 6.55 -8.26 -0.01
N LYS A 14 6.11 -9.27 0.74
CA LYS A 14 4.72 -9.74 0.80
C LYS A 14 4.21 -9.61 2.22
N THR A 15 3.00 -9.07 2.38
CA THR A 15 2.37 -8.85 3.69
C THR A 15 1.16 -9.74 3.94
N GLY A 16 0.99 -10.81 3.15
CA GLY A 16 -0.11 -11.77 3.31
C GLY A 16 -1.51 -11.19 3.08
N GLY A 17 -1.63 -10.10 2.32
CA GLY A 17 -2.92 -9.45 2.05
C GLY A 17 -3.37 -8.47 3.13
N ALA A 18 -2.56 -8.22 4.16
CA ALA A 18 -2.91 -7.31 5.26
C ALA A 18 -3.31 -5.91 4.77
N GLY A 19 -2.62 -5.38 3.78
CA GLY A 19 -2.94 -4.08 3.19
C GLY A 19 -4.31 -4.05 2.51
N GLN A 20 -4.63 -5.05 1.70
CA GLN A 20 -5.92 -5.13 1.02
C GLN A 20 -7.07 -5.33 2.02
N THR A 21 -6.89 -6.18 3.02
CA THR A 21 -7.88 -6.38 4.08
C THR A 21 -8.17 -5.08 4.82
N ALA A 22 -7.12 -4.39 5.29
CA ALA A 22 -7.27 -3.10 5.97
C ALA A 22 -7.98 -2.05 5.10
N PHE A 23 -7.69 -2.03 3.81
CA PHE A 23 -8.29 -1.14 2.83
C PHE A 23 -9.80 -1.37 2.71
N LEU A 24 -10.21 -2.62 2.50
CA LEU A 24 -11.62 -3.00 2.35
C LEU A 24 -12.40 -2.85 3.66
N ASP A 25 -11.81 -3.18 4.80
CA ASP A 25 -12.45 -3.01 6.10
C ASP A 25 -12.69 -1.54 6.44
N THR A 26 -11.80 -0.64 5.98
CA THR A 26 -12.02 0.80 6.13
C THR A 26 -13.27 1.26 5.39
N PHE A 27 -13.48 0.77 4.17
CA PHE A 27 -14.72 1.07 3.44
C PHE A 27 -15.96 0.55 4.14
N ARG A 28 -15.91 -0.66 4.65
CA ARG A 28 -17.06 -1.29 5.33
C ARG A 28 -17.40 -0.60 6.64
N GLU A 29 -16.39 -0.39 7.49
CA GLU A 29 -16.60 0.06 8.87
C GLU A 29 -16.69 1.57 9.01
N ASP A 30 -15.90 2.34 8.24
CA ASP A 30 -15.83 3.78 8.39
C ASP A 30 -16.68 4.54 7.36
N LEU A 31 -16.83 3.99 6.15
CA LEU A 31 -17.56 4.63 5.06
C LEU A 31 -18.92 3.98 4.77
N GLY A 32 -19.26 2.89 5.45
CA GLY A 32 -20.56 2.22 5.35
C GLY A 32 -20.80 1.51 4.01
N VAL A 33 -19.75 1.17 3.27
CA VAL A 33 -19.85 0.44 2.01
C VAL A 33 -19.97 -1.05 2.28
N THR A 34 -21.20 -1.58 2.23
CA THR A 34 -21.49 -2.99 2.54
C THR A 34 -21.23 -3.93 1.37
N GLU A 35 -21.41 -3.45 0.15
CA GLU A 35 -21.16 -4.20 -1.07
C GLU A 35 -20.00 -3.58 -1.84
N MET A 36 -18.89 -4.32 -1.91
CA MET A 36 -17.74 -3.88 -2.68
C MET A 36 -17.98 -4.09 -4.17
N PRO A 37 -17.59 -3.14 -5.03
CA PRO A 37 -17.61 -3.35 -6.47
C PRO A 37 -16.80 -4.58 -6.87
N GLY A 38 -17.32 -5.41 -7.79
CA GLY A 38 -16.78 -6.73 -8.07
C GLY A 38 -15.41 -6.79 -8.74
N ASP A 39 -15.02 -5.74 -9.47
CA ASP A 39 -13.86 -5.77 -10.37
C ASP A 39 -12.80 -4.73 -10.02
N ILE A 40 -12.45 -4.60 -8.74
CA ILE A 40 -11.42 -3.66 -8.29
C ILE A 40 -10.03 -4.29 -8.41
N SER A 41 -9.21 -3.72 -9.27
CA SER A 41 -7.80 -4.08 -9.38
C SER A 41 -6.95 -3.21 -8.45
N PHE A 42 -6.10 -3.85 -7.67
CA PHE A 42 -5.14 -3.18 -6.76
C PHE A 42 -3.73 -3.08 -7.36
N ALA A 43 -3.37 -4.02 -8.22
CA ALA A 43 -2.02 -4.11 -8.76
C ALA A 43 -1.65 -2.91 -9.63
N GLY A 44 -0.47 -2.33 -9.38
CA GLY A 44 0.09 -1.25 -10.16
C GLY A 44 -0.64 0.09 -10.07
N ARG A 45 -1.47 0.28 -9.05
CA ARG A 45 -2.29 1.49 -8.87
C ARG A 45 -1.98 2.19 -7.54
N SER A 46 -2.26 3.49 -7.46
CA SER A 46 -2.15 4.22 -6.22
C SER A 46 -3.35 3.95 -5.30
N ASP A 47 -3.10 3.93 -4.00
CA ASP A 47 -4.15 3.77 -2.98
C ASP A 47 -5.27 4.80 -3.15
N ARG A 48 -4.91 6.05 -3.46
CA ARG A 48 -5.90 7.11 -3.69
C ARG A 48 -6.79 6.84 -4.90
N ALA A 49 -6.22 6.43 -6.03
CA ALA A 49 -6.99 6.12 -7.23
C ALA A 49 -7.96 4.96 -7.00
N ILE A 50 -7.52 3.92 -6.30
CA ILE A 50 -8.38 2.78 -5.94
C ILE A 50 -9.51 3.23 -5.01
N ALA A 51 -9.20 4.04 -3.99
CA ALA A 51 -10.20 4.54 -3.06
C ALA A 51 -11.25 5.41 -3.77
N GLU A 52 -10.84 6.32 -4.63
CA GLU A 52 -11.74 7.17 -5.41
C GLU A 52 -12.64 6.35 -6.34
N GLU A 53 -12.13 5.29 -6.96
CA GLU A 53 -12.93 4.38 -7.78
C GLU A 53 -14.00 3.66 -6.96
N ILE A 54 -13.65 3.14 -5.78
CA ILE A 54 -14.62 2.49 -4.88
C ILE A 54 -15.67 3.48 -4.39
N MET A 55 -15.27 4.69 -4.01
CA MET A 55 -16.20 5.75 -3.61
C MET A 55 -17.21 6.04 -4.73
N CYS A 56 -16.73 6.26 -5.93
CA CYS A 56 -17.56 6.54 -7.09
C CYS A 56 -18.52 5.39 -7.41
N ALA A 57 -18.02 4.16 -7.47
CA ALA A 57 -18.82 2.97 -7.75
C ALA A 57 -19.85 2.66 -6.63
N SER A 58 -19.61 3.12 -5.42
CA SER A 58 -20.52 2.98 -4.27
C SER A 58 -21.50 4.14 -4.12
N GLY A 59 -21.52 5.07 -5.06
CA GLY A 59 -22.40 6.24 -5.02
C GLY A 59 -22.00 7.31 -4.00
N LEU A 60 -20.76 7.24 -3.48
CA LEU A 60 -20.22 8.27 -2.60
C LEU A 60 -19.60 9.41 -3.42
N GLU A 61 -19.85 10.64 -3.00
CA GLU A 61 -19.19 11.79 -3.61
C GLU A 61 -17.73 11.82 -3.16
N SER A 62 -16.81 11.69 -4.11
CA SER A 62 -15.37 11.78 -3.84
C SER A 62 -15.02 13.21 -3.47
N SER A 63 -14.61 13.41 -2.23
CA SER A 63 -14.18 14.69 -1.69
C SER A 63 -12.88 14.55 -0.91
N GLU A 64 -12.17 15.65 -0.70
CA GLU A 64 -10.96 15.63 0.12
C GLU A 64 -11.27 15.22 1.57
N GLU A 65 -12.40 15.64 2.11
CA GLU A 65 -12.84 15.23 3.45
C GLU A 65 -13.05 13.73 3.55
N LEU A 66 -13.71 13.12 2.56
CA LEU A 66 -13.93 11.68 2.52
C LEU A 66 -12.62 10.91 2.34
N TRP A 67 -11.72 11.43 1.53
CA TRP A 67 -10.38 10.88 1.38
C TRP A 67 -9.61 10.90 2.71
N GLN A 68 -9.60 12.02 3.42
CA GLN A 68 -8.91 12.12 4.72
C GLN A 68 -9.50 11.16 5.77
N ARG A 69 -10.81 10.99 5.76
CA ARG A 69 -11.48 10.02 6.62
C ARG A 69 -11.06 8.58 6.30
N PHE A 70 -11.05 8.23 5.02
CA PHE A 70 -10.54 6.94 4.56
C PHE A 70 -9.06 6.76 4.94
N TYR A 71 -8.22 7.75 4.64
CA TYR A 71 -6.79 7.70 4.91
C TYR A 71 -6.49 7.43 6.40
N ALA A 72 -7.15 8.13 7.31
CA ALA A 72 -6.97 7.93 8.74
C ALA A 72 -7.38 6.52 9.19
N GLY A 73 -8.52 6.02 8.72
CA GLY A 73 -8.99 4.67 9.03
C GLY A 73 -8.10 3.58 8.46
N TYR A 74 -7.70 3.72 7.20
CA TYR A 74 -6.84 2.76 6.51
C TYR A 74 -5.45 2.66 7.15
N THR A 75 -4.80 3.80 7.39
CA THR A 75 -3.44 3.80 7.95
C THR A 75 -3.40 3.24 9.37
N GLY A 76 -4.40 3.51 10.18
CA GLY A 76 -4.52 2.91 11.52
C GLY A 76 -4.72 1.40 11.48
N ARG A 77 -5.54 0.91 10.53
CA ARG A 77 -5.77 -0.54 10.37
C ARG A 77 -4.57 -1.29 9.82
N ILE A 78 -3.88 -0.73 8.83
CA ILE A 78 -2.71 -1.40 8.24
C ILE A 78 -1.57 -1.51 9.26
N GLU A 79 -1.30 -0.48 10.03
CA GLU A 79 -0.31 -0.51 11.10
C GLU A 79 -0.63 -1.62 12.13
N LYS A 80 -1.89 -1.71 12.53
CA LYS A 80 -2.34 -2.76 13.45
C LYS A 80 -2.28 -4.16 12.82
N ALA A 81 -2.73 -4.32 11.60
CA ALA A 81 -2.69 -5.61 10.90
C ALA A 81 -1.26 -6.11 10.74
N LEU A 82 -0.33 -5.26 10.37
CA LEU A 82 1.07 -5.60 10.21
C LEU A 82 1.76 -5.93 11.55
N SER A 83 1.31 -5.39 12.67
CA SER A 83 1.85 -5.74 13.99
C SER A 83 1.57 -7.20 14.38
N THR A 84 0.57 -7.82 13.78
CA THR A 84 0.16 -9.21 14.03
C THR A 84 0.47 -10.17 12.87
N CYS A 85 0.79 -9.64 11.70
CA CYS A 85 1.19 -10.41 10.52
C CYS A 85 2.71 -10.50 10.42
N GLN A 86 3.23 -11.66 10.05
CA GLN A 86 4.61 -11.79 9.62
C GLN A 86 4.70 -11.48 8.13
N GLY A 87 5.32 -10.35 7.79
CA GLY A 87 5.71 -10.04 6.43
C GLY A 87 6.89 -10.91 5.98
N GLU A 88 7.05 -11.04 4.69
CA GLU A 88 8.15 -11.78 4.06
C GLU A 88 8.89 -10.86 3.10
N ILE A 89 10.21 -10.78 3.25
CA ILE A 89 11.09 -10.17 2.25
C ILE A 89 11.24 -11.16 1.11
N LEU A 90 11.03 -10.71 -0.11
CA LEU A 90 11.13 -11.60 -1.27
C LEU A 90 12.56 -12.10 -1.49
N PRO A 91 12.72 -13.35 -1.98
CA PRO A 91 14.04 -13.94 -2.22
C PRO A 91 14.90 -13.07 -3.14
N GLY A 92 16.18 -12.91 -2.81
CA GLY A 92 17.16 -12.17 -3.60
C GLY A 92 17.16 -10.66 -3.37
N ILE A 93 16.22 -10.10 -2.62
CA ILE A 93 16.14 -8.65 -2.39
C ILE A 93 17.27 -8.15 -1.50
N LEU A 94 17.53 -8.78 -0.38
CA LEU A 94 18.61 -8.34 0.51
C LEU A 94 19.99 -8.37 -0.16
N PRO A 95 20.40 -9.47 -0.84
CA PRO A 95 21.64 -9.49 -1.60
C PRO A 95 21.70 -8.43 -2.70
N LEU A 96 20.59 -8.18 -3.39
CA LEU A 96 20.52 -7.15 -4.43
C LEU A 96 20.75 -5.75 -3.85
N LEU A 97 20.06 -5.41 -2.76
CA LEU A 97 20.22 -4.11 -2.10
C LEU A 97 21.64 -3.92 -1.58
N ASP A 98 22.25 -4.96 -1.02
CA ASP A 98 23.64 -4.92 -0.55
C ASP A 98 24.62 -4.71 -1.72
N ALA A 99 24.39 -5.37 -2.86
CA ALA A 99 25.20 -5.15 -4.05
C ALA A 99 25.06 -3.72 -4.59
N LEU A 100 23.85 -3.17 -4.63
CA LEU A 100 23.62 -1.80 -5.09
C LEU A 100 24.26 -0.75 -4.18
N LYS A 101 24.29 -0.97 -2.87
CA LYS A 101 24.96 -0.08 -1.91
C LYS A 101 26.49 0.04 -2.13
N GLN A 102 27.11 -0.94 -2.79
CA GLN A 102 28.54 -0.91 -3.09
C GLN A 102 28.88 -0.07 -4.33
N LEU A 103 27.87 0.43 -5.03
CA LEU A 103 28.03 1.18 -6.27
C LEU A 103 27.84 2.68 -6.01
N ASP A 104 28.95 3.43 -5.99
CA ASP A 104 28.96 4.87 -5.69
C ASP A 104 28.13 5.72 -6.68
N HIS A 105 27.86 5.18 -7.86
CA HIS A 105 27.10 5.88 -8.92
C HIS A 105 25.64 5.46 -9.01
N VAL A 106 25.13 4.74 -8.01
CA VAL A 106 23.73 4.25 -7.95
C VAL A 106 23.01 4.85 -6.76
N LEU A 107 21.85 5.43 -7.01
CA LEU A 107 20.87 5.82 -5.98
C LEU A 107 19.72 4.81 -5.99
N VAL A 108 19.34 4.36 -4.80
CA VAL A 108 18.19 3.47 -4.62
C VAL A 108 17.05 4.24 -3.98
N GLY A 109 15.86 4.07 -4.51
CA GLY A 109 14.65 4.72 -4.01
C GLY A 109 13.41 3.83 -4.18
N LEU A 110 12.28 4.38 -3.81
CA LEU A 110 10.98 3.72 -3.91
C LEU A 110 10.10 4.42 -4.95
N LEU A 111 9.33 3.62 -5.68
CA LEU A 111 8.24 4.08 -6.54
C LEU A 111 7.04 3.18 -6.25
N THR A 112 6.11 3.66 -5.45
CA THR A 112 4.98 2.89 -4.96
C THR A 112 3.68 3.65 -5.05
N GLY A 113 2.57 2.94 -5.30
CA GLY A 113 1.22 3.49 -5.19
C GLY A 113 0.69 3.58 -3.76
N ASN A 114 1.41 3.02 -2.77
CA ASN A 114 1.03 3.11 -1.38
C ASN A 114 1.08 4.55 -0.86
N VAL A 115 0.14 4.91 0.02
CA VAL A 115 0.30 6.12 0.84
C VAL A 115 1.53 6.00 1.73
N GLU A 116 2.18 7.14 2.03
CA GLU A 116 3.46 7.15 2.74
C GLU A 116 3.45 6.35 4.05
N ARG A 117 2.47 6.56 4.91
CA ARG A 117 2.34 5.80 6.17
C ARG A 117 2.17 4.30 5.95
N GLY A 118 1.41 3.91 4.91
CA GLY A 118 1.25 2.51 4.54
C GLY A 118 2.57 1.88 4.07
N ALA A 119 3.32 2.60 3.24
CA ALA A 119 4.64 2.19 2.79
C ALA A 119 5.62 2.02 3.94
N GLN A 120 5.68 3.00 4.84
CA GLN A 120 6.52 2.95 6.03
C GLN A 120 6.17 1.76 6.93
N ALA A 121 4.89 1.52 7.17
CA ALA A 121 4.42 0.39 7.98
C ALA A 121 4.82 -0.96 7.36
N LYS A 122 4.67 -1.12 6.05
CA LYS A 122 5.04 -2.35 5.33
C LYS A 122 6.54 -2.63 5.37
N LEU A 123 7.37 -1.61 5.24
CA LEU A 123 8.82 -1.74 5.24
C LEU A 123 9.41 -1.90 6.65
N ALA A 124 8.72 -1.44 7.69
CA ALA A 124 9.13 -1.59 9.09
C ALA A 124 8.75 -2.94 9.71
N ASN A 125 7.89 -3.72 9.05
CA ASN A 125 7.43 -5.02 9.52
C ASN A 125 8.48 -6.15 9.20
#